data_8ee6ffd918a830d5bc5f68e273332489
#
_entry.id   8ee6ffd918a830d5bc5f68e273332489
#
_cell.length_a   1.000
_cell.length_b   1.000
_cell.length_c   1.000
_cell.angle_alpha   90.00
_cell.angle_beta   90.00
_cell.angle_gamma   90.00
#
_symmetry.space_group_name_H-M   'P 1'
#
loop_
_entity.id
_entity.type
_entity.pdbx_description
1 polymer ?
#
loop_
_entity_poly.entity_id
_entity_poly.type
_entity_poly.pdbx_seq_one_letter_code
_entity_poly.pdbx_strand_id
1 'polypeptide(L)'
;MREQVLADYDACKHIATVAKQNGLSEPTIRKIIVQERGENAISHTRGAASASVTARCTATNEEISQIVRESFQYFKRSCVKTDEECADKLNDYFKQCVEEGQIPTVEDMCLALGAVTQTVLDWQKGSLGPVRAGMIKKAKQILAGIDAKLVSQGKIPQITYIFRAKNFFGMSDKQEVILTPNNPLGTETPPEELQKKYIEAASCDYET
;
A
#
# COMPACT_ATOMS: atom_id res chain seq x y z
N MET A 1 39.02 -10.21 -27.33
CA MET A 1 38.02 -10.92 -26.53
C MET A 1 37.44 -10.07 -25.39
N ARG A 2 38.26 -9.56 -24.42
CA ARG A 2 37.73 -8.74 -23.30
C ARG A 2 37.07 -7.44 -23.77
N GLU A 3 37.70 -6.71 -24.66
CA GLU A 3 37.16 -5.47 -25.27
C GLU A 3 35.83 -5.74 -26.00
N GLN A 4 35.73 -6.85 -26.72
CA GLN A 4 34.50 -7.26 -27.40
C GLN A 4 33.37 -7.50 -26.42
N VAL A 5 33.63 -8.23 -25.32
CA VAL A 5 32.66 -8.47 -24.25
C VAL A 5 32.14 -7.17 -23.63
N LEU A 6 33.04 -6.19 -23.42
CA LEU A 6 32.66 -4.89 -22.88
C LEU A 6 31.81 -4.08 -23.87
N ALA A 7 32.17 -4.10 -25.17
CA ALA A 7 31.40 -3.43 -26.20
C ALA A 7 29.98 -4.03 -26.34
N ASP A 8 29.90 -5.36 -26.38
CA ASP A 8 28.62 -6.08 -26.45
C ASP A 8 27.75 -5.82 -25.18
N TYR A 9 28.38 -5.73 -24.00
CA TYR A 9 27.69 -5.38 -22.78
C TYR A 9 27.17 -3.94 -22.76
N ASP A 10 27.94 -3.00 -23.31
CA ASP A 10 27.47 -1.61 -23.43
C ASP A 10 26.28 -1.46 -24.36
N ALA A 11 26.25 -2.28 -25.41
CA ALA A 11 25.16 -2.27 -26.38
C ALA A 11 23.84 -2.83 -25.82
N CYS A 12 23.87 -3.92 -25.04
CA CYS A 12 22.64 -4.60 -24.63
C CYS A 12 22.39 -4.60 -23.11
N LYS A 13 23.38 -4.30 -22.27
CA LYS A 13 23.30 -4.31 -20.79
C LYS A 13 22.80 -5.63 -20.16
N HIS A 14 22.81 -6.74 -20.93
CA HIS A 14 22.24 -8.00 -20.51
C HIS A 14 23.28 -9.13 -20.55
N ILE A 15 23.73 -9.57 -19.37
CA ILE A 15 24.85 -10.53 -19.22
C ILE A 15 24.60 -11.86 -19.94
N ALA A 16 23.38 -12.42 -19.82
CA ALA A 16 23.05 -13.68 -20.45
C ALA A 16 23.14 -13.63 -22.00
N THR A 17 22.78 -12.50 -22.59
CA THR A 17 22.87 -12.29 -24.05
C THR A 17 24.33 -12.19 -24.48
N VAL A 18 25.14 -11.41 -23.75
CA VAL A 18 26.61 -11.28 -24.03
C VAL A 18 27.32 -12.62 -23.85
N ALA A 19 26.94 -13.41 -22.85
CA ALA A 19 27.47 -14.75 -22.61
C ALA A 19 27.23 -15.69 -23.81
N LYS A 20 26.01 -15.69 -24.34
CA LYS A 20 25.64 -16.48 -25.53
C LYS A 20 26.39 -16.02 -26.80
N GLN A 21 26.48 -14.71 -27.01
CA GLN A 21 27.16 -14.12 -28.18
C GLN A 21 28.66 -14.43 -28.21
N ASN A 22 29.29 -14.42 -27.02
CA ASN A 22 30.73 -14.64 -26.91
C ASN A 22 31.13 -16.09 -26.57
N GLY A 23 30.17 -17.01 -26.45
CA GLY A 23 30.41 -18.42 -26.09
C GLY A 23 31.04 -18.62 -24.71
N LEU A 24 30.79 -17.69 -23.79
CA LEU A 24 31.33 -17.69 -22.42
C LEU A 24 30.23 -17.90 -21.38
N SER A 25 30.63 -18.35 -20.18
CA SER A 25 29.67 -18.45 -19.09
C SER A 25 29.34 -17.08 -18.48
N GLU A 26 28.12 -16.89 -17.96
CA GLU A 26 27.72 -15.65 -17.30
C GLU A 26 28.65 -15.22 -16.16
N PRO A 27 29.15 -16.15 -15.29
CA PRO A 27 30.13 -15.80 -14.26
C PRO A 27 31.44 -15.23 -14.84
N THR A 28 31.89 -15.74 -16.01
CA THR A 28 33.09 -15.25 -16.69
C THR A 28 32.86 -13.83 -17.19
N ILE A 29 31.73 -13.55 -17.82
CA ILE A 29 31.34 -12.20 -18.26
C ILE A 29 31.31 -11.24 -17.08
N ARG A 30 30.70 -11.62 -15.95
CA ARG A 30 30.65 -10.81 -14.72
C ARG A 30 32.04 -10.47 -14.23
N LYS A 31 32.95 -11.45 -14.16
CA LYS A 31 34.35 -11.22 -13.75
C LYS A 31 35.05 -10.20 -14.64
N ILE A 32 34.90 -10.30 -15.97
CA ILE A 32 35.49 -9.37 -16.91
C ILE A 32 34.98 -7.95 -16.68
N ILE A 33 33.67 -7.77 -16.56
CA ILE A 33 33.07 -6.45 -16.37
C ILE A 33 33.51 -5.84 -15.02
N VAL A 34 33.49 -6.63 -13.93
CA VAL A 34 33.91 -6.16 -12.61
C VAL A 34 35.38 -5.80 -12.56
N GLN A 35 36.27 -6.59 -13.20
CA GLN A 35 37.72 -6.32 -13.24
C GLN A 35 38.05 -5.02 -13.98
N GLU A 36 37.32 -4.72 -15.06
CA GLU A 36 37.63 -3.56 -15.91
C GLU A 36 36.90 -2.27 -15.47
N ARG A 37 35.75 -2.37 -14.84
CA ARG A 37 34.88 -1.21 -14.52
C ARG A 37 34.41 -1.13 -13.06
N GLY A 38 34.79 -2.09 -12.23
CA GLY A 38 34.37 -2.16 -10.82
C GLY A 38 33.00 -2.80 -10.59
N GLU A 39 32.72 -3.13 -9.35
CA GLU A 39 31.49 -3.86 -8.96
C GLU A 39 30.19 -3.14 -9.31
N ASN A 40 30.21 -1.81 -9.34
CA ASN A 40 29.03 -0.99 -9.65
C ASN A 40 28.69 -0.94 -11.17
N ALA A 41 29.55 -1.47 -12.03
CA ALA A 41 29.35 -1.45 -13.48
C ALA A 41 28.30 -2.47 -13.97
N ILE A 42 27.99 -3.47 -13.15
CA ILE A 42 26.96 -4.43 -13.47
C ILE A 42 25.62 -3.84 -13.02
N SER A 43 24.81 -3.37 -13.96
CA SER A 43 23.44 -3.03 -13.65
C SER A 43 22.71 -4.30 -13.23
N HIS A 44 22.30 -4.37 -11.98
CA HIS A 44 21.44 -5.43 -11.47
C HIS A 44 20.02 -5.19 -11.98
N THR A 45 19.78 -5.25 -13.29
CA THR A 45 18.45 -5.44 -13.85
C THR A 45 18.01 -6.86 -13.51
N ARG A 46 17.63 -7.05 -12.24
CA ARG A 46 16.81 -8.21 -11.87
C ARG A 46 15.51 -8.03 -12.62
N GLY A 47 15.14 -9.04 -13.41
CA GLY A 47 13.84 -9.04 -14.07
C GLY A 47 12.72 -8.77 -13.08
N ALA A 48 11.61 -8.23 -13.53
CA ALA A 48 10.45 -7.80 -12.74
C ALA A 48 9.90 -8.85 -11.75
N ALA A 49 10.25 -10.12 -11.89
CA ALA A 49 9.89 -11.22 -10.98
C ALA A 49 10.75 -11.31 -9.72
N SER A 50 11.83 -10.54 -9.60
CA SER A 50 12.71 -10.50 -8.43
C SER A 50 12.86 -9.07 -7.89
N ALA A 51 11.81 -8.29 -7.93
CA ALA A 51 11.64 -7.13 -7.06
C ALA A 51 11.43 -7.64 -5.62
N SER A 52 12.39 -8.44 -5.14
CA SER A 52 12.51 -8.89 -3.78
C SER A 52 12.77 -7.67 -2.92
N VAL A 53 11.82 -7.38 -2.10
CA VAL A 53 11.82 -7.06 -0.64
C VAL A 53 12.92 -6.13 -0.07
N THR A 54 13.98 -5.82 -0.77
CA THR A 54 14.93 -4.77 -0.42
C THR A 54 14.96 -3.74 -1.54
N ALA A 55 13.82 -3.09 -1.78
CA ALA A 55 13.83 -1.81 -2.48
C ALA A 55 14.64 -0.87 -1.59
N ARG A 56 15.94 -0.73 -1.87
CA ARG A 56 16.77 0.31 -1.26
C ARG A 56 16.10 1.63 -1.59
N CYS A 57 15.99 2.50 -0.60
CA CYS A 57 15.54 3.86 -0.82
C CYS A 57 16.40 4.46 -1.95
N THR A 58 15.76 4.89 -3.04
CA THR A 58 16.43 5.50 -4.18
C THR A 58 16.51 7.02 -4.06
N ALA A 59 15.92 7.58 -2.97
CA ALA A 59 15.95 9.01 -2.71
C ALA A 59 17.37 9.48 -2.40
N THR A 60 17.74 10.64 -2.94
CA THR A 60 19.02 11.31 -2.64
C THR A 60 19.03 11.85 -1.20
N ASN A 61 20.20 12.18 -0.69
CA ASN A 61 20.31 12.78 0.64
C ASN A 61 19.59 14.12 0.73
N GLU A 62 19.55 14.88 -0.37
CA GLU A 62 18.85 16.16 -0.46
C GLU A 62 17.35 15.97 -0.37
N GLU A 63 16.79 15.01 -1.11
CA GLU A 63 15.36 14.65 -1.07
C GLU A 63 14.96 14.15 0.31
N ILE A 64 15.76 13.27 0.93
CA ILE A 64 15.52 12.80 2.31
C ILE A 64 15.53 13.98 3.29
N SER A 65 16.53 14.87 3.18
CA SER A 65 16.65 16.03 4.06
C SER A 65 15.46 16.97 3.92
N GLN A 66 14.94 17.15 2.71
CA GLN A 66 13.76 17.96 2.45
C GLN A 66 12.52 17.32 3.09
N ILE A 67 12.24 16.04 2.83
CA ILE A 67 11.11 15.31 3.41
C ILE A 67 11.13 15.38 4.95
N VAL A 68 12.31 15.18 5.55
CA VAL A 68 12.45 15.26 7.00
C VAL A 68 12.14 16.67 7.53
N ARG A 69 12.60 17.74 6.87
CA ARG A 69 12.28 19.13 7.28
C ARG A 69 10.79 19.41 7.19
N GLU A 70 10.17 19.00 6.07
CA GLU A 70 8.74 19.17 5.82
C GLU A 70 7.89 18.49 6.90
N SER A 71 8.23 17.27 7.29
CA SER A 71 7.50 16.55 8.34
C SER A 71 7.83 17.07 9.75
N PHE A 72 9.09 17.40 10.01
CA PHE A 72 9.53 17.80 11.34
C PHE A 72 9.08 19.20 11.76
N GLN A 73 8.69 20.07 10.82
CA GLN A 73 8.17 21.41 11.11
C GLN A 73 6.92 21.39 12.00
N TYR A 74 6.15 20.30 11.94
CA TYR A 74 4.93 20.12 12.75
C TYR A 74 5.21 19.65 14.18
N PHE A 75 6.43 19.22 14.50
CA PHE A 75 6.76 18.56 15.79
C PHE A 75 6.43 19.43 17.02
N LYS A 76 6.60 20.76 16.93
CA LYS A 76 6.35 21.69 18.04
C LYS A 76 4.95 22.29 18.03
N ARG A 77 4.07 21.90 17.10
CA ARG A 77 2.72 22.46 17.04
C ARG A 77 1.88 22.00 18.22
N SER A 78 1.26 22.97 18.93
CA SER A 78 0.36 22.69 20.04
C SER A 78 -0.93 22.04 19.54
N CYS A 79 -1.51 21.16 20.36
CA CYS A 79 -2.81 20.56 20.06
C CYS A 79 -3.92 21.63 20.05
N VAL A 80 -4.84 21.54 19.08
CA VAL A 80 -5.99 22.45 18.95
C VAL A 80 -6.95 22.29 20.14
N LYS A 81 -7.42 23.42 20.66
CA LYS A 81 -8.32 23.48 21.81
C LYS A 81 -9.75 23.83 21.39
N THR A 82 -9.93 24.78 20.46
CA THR A 82 -11.25 25.24 20.00
C THR A 82 -11.54 24.79 18.58
N ASP A 83 -12.80 24.92 18.15
CA ASP A 83 -13.21 24.56 16.80
C ASP A 83 -12.73 25.60 15.77
N GLU A 84 -12.66 26.87 16.17
CA GLU A 84 -12.11 27.95 15.36
C GLU A 84 -10.61 27.71 15.09
N GLU A 85 -9.84 27.40 16.15
CA GLU A 85 -8.42 27.07 16.02
C GLU A 85 -8.21 25.84 15.12
N CYS A 86 -9.12 24.86 15.18
CA CYS A 86 -9.07 23.71 14.31
C CYS A 86 -9.29 24.09 12.84
N ALA A 87 -10.27 24.96 12.56
CA ALA A 87 -10.53 25.45 11.21
C ALA A 87 -9.33 26.25 10.65
N ASP A 88 -8.77 27.14 11.46
CA ASP A 88 -7.63 27.96 11.07
C ASP A 88 -6.40 27.10 10.77
N LYS A 89 -6.05 26.14 11.63
CA LYS A 89 -4.90 25.25 11.40
C LYS A 89 -5.09 24.34 10.20
N LEU A 90 -6.29 23.86 9.92
CA LEU A 90 -6.59 23.11 8.69
C LEU A 90 -6.38 24.00 7.44
N ASN A 91 -6.88 25.22 7.48
CA ASN A 91 -6.71 26.15 6.39
C ASN A 91 -5.23 26.51 6.15
N ASP A 92 -4.50 26.79 7.20
CA ASP A 92 -3.05 27.07 7.15
C ASP A 92 -2.25 25.88 6.62
N TYR A 93 -2.61 24.65 7.02
CA TYR A 93 -1.99 23.45 6.51
C TYR A 93 -2.13 23.32 4.99
N PHE A 94 -3.36 23.49 4.46
CA PHE A 94 -3.58 23.40 3.01
C PHE A 94 -2.92 24.55 2.25
N LYS A 95 -2.91 25.76 2.79
CA LYS A 95 -2.18 26.89 2.21
C LYS A 95 -0.69 26.62 2.14
N GLN A 96 -0.10 26.13 3.22
CA GLN A 96 1.31 25.76 3.28
C GLN A 96 1.65 24.69 2.23
N CYS A 97 0.82 23.65 2.07
CA CYS A 97 1.02 22.64 1.02
C CYS A 97 1.04 23.25 -0.38
N VAL A 98 0.20 24.27 -0.65
CA VAL A 98 0.20 24.97 -1.93
C VAL A 98 1.45 25.82 -2.11
N GLU A 99 1.85 26.56 -1.10
CA GLU A 99 3.01 27.47 -1.14
C GLU A 99 4.34 26.70 -1.29
N GLU A 100 4.46 25.57 -0.62
CA GLU A 100 5.68 24.76 -0.60
C GLU A 100 5.67 23.65 -1.67
N GLY A 101 4.56 23.47 -2.40
CA GLY A 101 4.42 22.41 -3.41
C GLY A 101 4.40 21.00 -2.82
N GLN A 102 4.01 20.85 -1.55
CA GLN A 102 3.96 19.56 -0.87
C GLN A 102 2.67 18.79 -1.18
N ILE A 103 2.77 17.48 -1.30
CA ILE A 103 1.59 16.61 -1.40
C ILE A 103 0.97 16.47 -0.01
N PRO A 104 -0.28 16.93 0.21
CA PRO A 104 -0.90 16.85 1.52
C PRO A 104 -1.22 15.40 1.89
N THR A 105 -0.93 15.02 3.14
CA THR A 105 -1.19 13.69 3.70
C THR A 105 -2.11 13.76 4.92
N VAL A 106 -2.72 12.62 5.28
CA VAL A 106 -3.54 12.54 6.50
C VAL A 106 -2.65 12.67 7.73
N GLU A 107 -1.47 12.09 7.68
CA GLU A 107 -0.48 12.10 8.76
C GLU A 107 -0.03 13.53 9.06
N ASP A 108 0.39 14.29 8.05
CA ASP A 108 0.85 15.67 8.22
C ASP A 108 -0.29 16.61 8.64
N MET A 109 -1.50 16.38 8.13
CA MET A 109 -2.70 17.10 8.60
C MET A 109 -2.92 16.90 10.11
N CYS A 110 -2.78 15.67 10.60
CA CYS A 110 -2.93 15.39 12.03
C CYS A 110 -1.84 16.08 12.85
N LEU A 111 -0.60 16.02 12.39
CA LEU A 111 0.52 16.74 13.02
C LEU A 111 0.35 18.26 12.98
N ALA A 112 -0.19 18.81 11.90
CA ALA A 112 -0.51 20.23 11.78
C ALA A 112 -1.55 20.67 12.81
N LEU A 113 -2.50 19.82 13.16
CA LEU A 113 -3.45 20.01 14.26
C LEU A 113 -2.82 19.85 15.64
N GLY A 114 -1.56 19.43 15.73
CA GLY A 114 -0.84 19.17 16.98
C GLY A 114 -1.30 17.87 17.67
N ALA A 115 -1.79 16.89 16.93
CA ALA A 115 -2.31 15.65 17.45
C ALA A 115 -1.85 14.44 16.61
N VAL A 116 -1.79 13.27 17.22
CA VAL A 116 -1.51 12.03 16.51
C VAL A 116 -2.77 11.53 15.78
N THR A 117 -2.56 10.72 14.76
CA THR A 117 -3.64 10.20 13.89
C THR A 117 -4.78 9.56 14.69
N GLN A 118 -4.47 8.78 15.71
CA GLN A 118 -5.49 8.13 16.55
C GLN A 118 -6.40 9.14 17.24
N THR A 119 -5.82 10.21 17.81
CA THR A 119 -6.58 11.28 18.46
C THR A 119 -7.52 11.98 17.47
N VAL A 120 -7.05 12.28 16.26
CA VAL A 120 -7.87 12.93 15.24
C VAL A 120 -8.98 12.00 14.73
N LEU A 121 -8.74 10.69 14.65
CA LEU A 121 -9.78 9.70 14.36
C LEU A 121 -10.87 9.68 15.43
N ASP A 122 -10.53 9.83 16.71
CA ASP A 122 -11.52 9.89 17.79
C ASP A 122 -12.31 11.21 17.74
N TRP A 123 -11.69 12.32 17.37
CA TRP A 123 -12.41 13.56 17.08
C TRP A 123 -13.36 13.42 15.89
N GLN A 124 -12.95 12.72 14.84
CA GLN A 124 -13.82 12.41 13.69
C GLN A 124 -15.05 11.59 14.08
N LYS A 125 -14.94 10.73 15.10
CA LYS A 125 -16.09 9.97 15.66
C LYS A 125 -17.02 10.82 16.52
N GLY A 126 -16.61 12.06 16.87
CA GLY A 126 -17.44 13.00 17.60
C GLY A 126 -17.05 13.19 19.07
N SER A 127 -15.90 12.71 19.53
CA SER A 127 -15.45 12.86 20.94
C SER A 127 -15.37 14.31 21.40
N LEU A 128 -15.17 15.28 20.49
CA LEU A 128 -15.13 16.72 20.76
C LEU A 128 -16.28 17.48 20.07
N GLY A 129 -17.37 16.81 19.77
CA GLY A 129 -18.57 17.41 19.19
C GLY A 129 -18.69 17.29 17.67
N PRO A 130 -19.90 17.62 17.14
CA PRO A 130 -20.22 17.41 15.74
C PRO A 130 -19.53 18.39 14.78
N VAL A 131 -19.25 19.61 15.25
CA VAL A 131 -18.62 20.65 14.42
C VAL A 131 -17.20 20.24 14.05
N ARG A 132 -16.38 19.89 15.02
CA ARG A 132 -15.00 19.41 14.80
C ARG A 132 -14.98 18.14 13.96
N ALA A 133 -15.85 17.18 14.27
CA ALA A 133 -16.00 15.94 13.51
C ALA A 133 -16.32 16.25 12.02
N GLY A 134 -17.20 17.19 11.75
CA GLY A 134 -17.55 17.64 10.41
C GLY A 134 -16.38 18.26 9.65
N MET A 135 -15.59 19.11 10.30
CA MET A 135 -14.40 19.73 9.72
C MET A 135 -13.35 18.67 9.32
N ILE A 136 -13.04 17.73 10.22
CA ILE A 136 -12.08 16.65 9.96
C ILE A 136 -12.55 15.75 8.81
N LYS A 137 -13.84 15.40 8.77
CA LYS A 137 -14.41 14.61 7.66
C LYS A 137 -14.27 15.35 6.32
N LYS A 138 -14.54 16.66 6.28
CA LYS A 138 -14.36 17.47 5.07
C LYS A 138 -12.89 17.56 4.64
N ALA A 139 -11.96 17.79 5.57
CA ALA A 139 -10.53 17.82 5.28
C ALA A 139 -10.04 16.47 4.72
N LYS A 140 -10.43 15.35 5.32
CA LYS A 140 -10.12 14.01 4.80
C LYS A 140 -10.74 13.76 3.42
N GLN A 141 -11.95 14.25 3.16
CA GLN A 141 -12.57 14.15 1.84
C GLN A 141 -11.80 14.93 0.78
N ILE A 142 -11.24 16.10 1.13
CA ILE A 142 -10.35 16.86 0.23
C ILE A 142 -9.09 16.05 -0.08
N LEU A 143 -8.45 15.45 0.94
CA LEU A 143 -7.27 14.61 0.75
C LEU A 143 -7.57 13.40 -0.14
N ALA A 144 -8.69 12.72 0.07
CA ALA A 144 -9.14 11.62 -0.78
C ALA A 144 -9.32 12.05 -2.24
N GLY A 145 -9.88 13.25 -2.46
CA GLY A 145 -10.04 13.83 -3.79
C GLY A 145 -8.72 14.17 -4.47
N ILE A 146 -7.73 14.65 -3.71
CA ILE A 146 -6.36 14.91 -4.21
C ILE A 146 -5.70 13.60 -4.61
N ASP A 147 -5.74 12.59 -3.75
CA ASP A 147 -5.18 11.27 -4.05
C ASP A 147 -5.81 10.63 -5.30
N ALA A 148 -7.14 10.70 -5.44
CA ALA A 148 -7.85 10.19 -6.61
C ALA A 148 -7.40 10.90 -7.91
N LYS A 149 -7.19 12.22 -7.87
CA LYS A 149 -6.67 12.98 -9.01
C LYS A 149 -5.24 12.61 -9.35
N LEU A 150 -4.37 12.46 -8.34
CA LEU A 150 -2.97 12.07 -8.54
C LEU A 150 -2.85 10.66 -9.14
N VAL A 151 -3.68 9.71 -8.69
CA VAL A 151 -3.74 8.36 -9.28
C VAL A 151 -4.22 8.40 -10.73
N SER A 152 -5.29 9.14 -11.02
CA SER A 152 -5.84 9.26 -12.38
C SER A 152 -4.85 9.87 -13.37
N GLN A 153 -3.92 10.71 -12.86
CA GLN A 153 -2.83 11.30 -13.65
C GLN A 153 -1.55 10.45 -13.67
N GLY A 154 -1.55 9.28 -13.02
CA GLY A 154 -0.37 8.41 -12.94
C GLY A 154 0.77 8.97 -12.09
N LYS A 155 0.51 9.94 -11.19
CA LYS A 155 1.51 10.59 -10.34
C LYS A 155 1.84 9.79 -9.09
N ILE A 156 0.93 8.97 -8.62
CA ILE A 156 1.15 8.02 -7.51
C ILE A 156 0.73 6.61 -7.92
N PRO A 157 1.36 5.55 -7.37
CA PRO A 157 0.99 4.17 -7.64
C PRO A 157 -0.44 3.86 -7.18
N GLN A 158 -1.19 3.10 -7.96
CA GLN A 158 -2.56 2.68 -7.62
C GLN A 158 -2.62 1.92 -6.29
N ILE A 159 -1.61 1.09 -6.02
CA ILE A 159 -1.53 0.32 -4.77
C ILE A 159 -1.46 1.25 -3.54
N THR A 160 -0.71 2.33 -3.61
CA THR A 160 -0.62 3.34 -2.54
C THR A 160 -1.98 3.97 -2.27
N TYR A 161 -2.71 4.33 -3.34
CA TYR A 161 -4.07 4.87 -3.23
C TYR A 161 -5.03 3.88 -2.54
N ILE A 162 -5.00 2.60 -2.93
CA ILE A 162 -5.87 1.57 -2.34
C ILE A 162 -5.60 1.44 -0.84
N PHE A 163 -4.33 1.39 -0.42
CA PHE A 163 -3.97 1.32 0.99
C PHE A 163 -4.44 2.55 1.78
N ARG A 164 -4.23 3.76 1.25
CA ARG A 164 -4.68 5.00 1.89
C ARG A 164 -6.21 5.07 1.95
N ALA A 165 -6.90 4.68 0.89
CA ALA A 165 -8.34 4.67 0.80
C ALA A 165 -8.98 3.74 1.86
N LYS A 166 -8.42 2.55 2.05
CA LYS A 166 -8.88 1.59 3.06
C LYS A 166 -8.61 2.07 4.49
N ASN A 167 -7.40 2.58 4.75
CA ASN A 167 -7.00 2.94 6.12
C ASN A 167 -7.58 4.29 6.59
N PHE A 168 -7.70 5.28 5.70
CA PHE A 168 -8.06 6.64 6.11
C PHE A 168 -9.42 7.10 5.64
N PHE A 169 -9.92 6.60 4.49
CA PHE A 169 -11.13 7.11 3.87
C PHE A 169 -12.33 6.16 3.98
N GLY A 170 -12.16 5.02 4.66
CA GLY A 170 -13.24 4.08 4.94
C GLY A 170 -13.73 3.31 3.72
N MET A 171 -12.95 3.23 2.66
CA MET A 171 -13.27 2.36 1.52
C MET A 171 -13.01 0.90 1.89
N SER A 172 -13.96 0.04 1.55
CA SER A 172 -13.85 -1.40 1.75
C SER A 172 -14.19 -2.14 0.47
N ASP A 173 -13.52 -3.26 0.22
CA ASP A 173 -13.92 -4.16 -0.84
C ASP A 173 -15.20 -4.87 -0.39
N LYS A 174 -16.28 -4.73 -1.14
CA LYS A 174 -17.48 -5.53 -0.92
C LYS A 174 -17.22 -6.92 -1.50
N GLN A 175 -16.79 -7.85 -0.67
CA GLN A 175 -16.86 -9.28 -1.02
C GLN A 175 -18.21 -9.79 -0.49
N GLU A 176 -19.13 -10.10 -1.38
CA GLU A 176 -20.25 -10.98 -1.04
C GLU A 176 -19.70 -12.41 -0.94
N VAL A 177 -19.35 -12.82 0.26
CA VAL A 177 -19.11 -14.22 0.55
C VAL A 177 -20.49 -14.87 0.68
N ILE A 178 -21.00 -15.46 -0.40
CA ILE A 178 -22.13 -16.36 -0.34
C ILE A 178 -21.61 -17.62 0.37
N LEU A 179 -21.81 -17.65 1.69
CA LEU A 179 -21.62 -18.88 2.46
C LEU A 179 -22.76 -19.85 2.04
N THR A 180 -22.56 -20.60 0.99
CA THR A 180 -23.33 -21.82 0.79
C THR A 180 -22.91 -22.77 1.90
N PRO A 181 -23.80 -23.15 2.82
CA PRO A 181 -23.46 -24.15 3.83
C PRO A 181 -23.08 -25.41 3.07
N ASN A 182 -21.80 -25.77 3.13
CA ASN A 182 -21.33 -27.03 2.62
C ASN A 182 -21.84 -28.09 3.59
N ASN A 183 -23.03 -28.62 3.31
CA ASN A 183 -23.61 -29.69 4.11
C ASN A 183 -23.03 -31.03 3.59
N PRO A 184 -21.95 -31.56 4.20
CA PRO A 184 -21.31 -32.79 3.75
C PRO A 184 -22.19 -34.04 3.98
N LEU A 185 -23.32 -33.89 4.68
CA LEU A 185 -24.27 -34.96 5.00
C LEU A 185 -25.54 -34.91 4.13
N GLY A 186 -25.58 -34.04 3.10
CA GLY A 186 -26.74 -33.86 2.24
C GLY A 186 -27.81 -32.97 2.85
N THR A 187 -28.93 -32.82 2.16
CA THR A 187 -30.10 -32.08 2.66
C THR A 187 -30.58 -32.66 3.99
N GLU A 188 -30.73 -31.79 5.01
CA GLU A 188 -31.36 -32.21 6.27
C GLU A 188 -32.72 -32.85 5.96
N THR A 189 -32.81 -34.16 6.12
CA THR A 189 -34.07 -34.86 6.05
C THR A 189 -34.90 -34.44 7.28
N PRO A 190 -36.14 -33.99 7.11
CA PRO A 190 -36.99 -33.59 8.22
C PRO A 190 -37.00 -34.70 9.29
N PRO A 191 -37.02 -34.36 10.58
CA PRO A 191 -36.97 -35.35 11.66
C PRO A 191 -38.08 -36.42 11.55
N GLU A 192 -39.20 -36.07 10.93
CA GLU A 192 -40.33 -36.99 10.67
C GLU A 192 -39.98 -38.08 9.61
N GLU A 193 -39.18 -37.76 8.60
CA GLU A 193 -38.75 -38.77 7.61
C GLU A 193 -37.64 -39.67 8.17
N LEU A 194 -36.79 -39.14 9.05
CA LEU A 194 -35.80 -39.93 9.78
C LEU A 194 -36.48 -40.93 10.71
N GLN A 195 -37.49 -40.48 11.46
CA GLN A 195 -38.27 -41.37 12.31
C GLN A 195 -38.97 -42.48 11.53
N LYS A 196 -39.59 -42.20 10.38
CA LYS A 196 -40.21 -43.21 9.52
C LYS A 196 -39.21 -44.26 9.02
N LYS A 197 -38.02 -43.83 8.57
CA LYS A 197 -36.97 -44.74 8.16
C LYS A 197 -36.43 -45.64 9.28
N TYR A 198 -36.33 -45.13 10.51
CA TYR A 198 -35.92 -45.94 11.66
C TYR A 198 -37.01 -46.92 12.09
N ILE A 199 -38.29 -46.56 12.01
CA ILE A 199 -39.41 -47.46 12.31
C ILE A 199 -39.53 -48.56 11.26
N GLU A 200 -39.38 -48.24 9.99
CA GLU A 200 -39.36 -49.21 8.90
C GLU A 200 -38.17 -50.17 9.00
N ALA A 201 -36.97 -49.69 9.29
CA ALA A 201 -35.82 -50.55 9.48
C ALA A 201 -35.96 -51.48 10.70
N ALA A 202 -36.53 -50.98 11.81
CA ALA A 202 -36.75 -51.79 12.99
C ALA A 202 -37.88 -52.84 12.83
N SER A 203 -38.82 -52.65 11.90
CA SER A 203 -39.86 -53.65 11.61
C SER A 203 -39.43 -54.79 10.73
N CYS A 204 -38.33 -54.60 9.96
CA CYS A 204 -37.79 -55.69 9.11
C CYS A 204 -36.94 -56.72 9.89
N ASP A 205 -36.52 -56.42 11.11
CA ASP A 205 -35.67 -57.36 11.92
C ASP A 205 -36.46 -58.36 12.78
N TYR A 206 -37.80 -58.38 12.66
CA TYR A 206 -38.66 -59.27 13.46
C TYR A 206 -39.38 -60.36 12.63
N GLU A 207 -39.07 -60.49 11.36
CA GLU A 207 -39.65 -61.59 10.53
C GLU A 207 -38.54 -62.60 10.11
N THR A 208 -37.88 -63.24 11.08
CA THR A 208 -37.09 -64.46 10.87
C THR A 208 -37.25 -65.40 12.04
#